data_33cd792383bbee74e68ca922f2fa8cc7
#
_entry.id   33cd792383bbee74e68ca922f2fa8cc7
#
_cell.length_a   1.000
_cell.length_b   1.000
_cell.length_c   1.000
_cell.angle_alpha   90.00
_cell.angle_beta   90.00
_cell.angle_gamma   90.00
#
_symmetry.space_group_name_H-M   'P 1'
#
loop_
_entity.id
_entity.type
_entity.pdbx_description
1 polymer ?
#
loop_
_entity_poly.entity_id
_entity_poly.type
_entity_poly.pdbx_seq_one_letter_code
_entity_poly.pdbx_strand_id
1 'polypeptide(L)'
;MHSMMSSSLSAPGGGAPSQGWAPDARRWVVRLGLLVALSAGLLGCTSTSETTAPVAPPDTFSAAGAQEVPDRWWTVFESERLNALVDTATASNFTLRTAWQRLQAAEAVVDREGGALYPDLEASGRAEGRGGTDEAFAVGGNYEIGLSSSYEVDLWGRIRSRVEAEELRARATRADYQTAALSVSAEVVRTWAQWAEARSQRRLVEDQIETNVTVLELLENRLETGQVRSPDVLRQRQLVEATREQRAAAEARVQVLEHRLAVLLGRSPQAGVEAPPDSLPTPPPLPETGVPTDLVRRRPDVQSAFRRLKAADRDLAAAISDQYPRLTLSASGSTIAGSAANLFESWAYSFAGNLMAPIFRGGELRAEVDRTEAVRTQRLFEYGQTILTAFQEVEDALIREQQQRTQIQQLDEQVDLARQAYQQLRVQYLNGTTAYLDVLTALDEVQQLRRDRLSAELTLVLDRIALYRALAGSFETDREREN
;
A
#
# COMPACT_ATOMS: atom_id res chain seq x y z
N MET A 1 89.38 38.76 -30.47
CA MET A 1 90.77 38.67 -29.85
C MET A 1 90.91 37.27 -29.28
N HIS A 2 91.83 36.59 -29.89
CA HIS A 2 92.74 35.60 -29.33
C HIS A 2 92.13 34.45 -28.53
N SER A 3 92.51 33.25 -28.70
CA SER A 3 93.58 32.54 -29.44
C SER A 3 93.65 31.13 -28.85
N MET A 4 93.64 30.17 -29.70
CA MET A 4 94.57 29.10 -29.88
C MET A 4 94.73 28.00 -28.82
N MET A 5 94.58 26.80 -29.26
CA MET A 5 95.56 25.75 -29.53
C MET A 5 95.79 24.85 -28.32
N SER A 6 96.00 23.57 -28.38
CA SER A 6 96.28 22.58 -29.43
C SER A 6 96.37 21.19 -28.78
N SER A 7 96.06 20.15 -29.53
CA SER A 7 96.74 18.88 -29.74
C SER A 7 97.13 18.02 -28.49
N SER A 8 97.08 16.73 -28.48
CA SER A 8 97.33 15.65 -29.47
C SER A 8 97.21 14.27 -28.86
N LEU A 9 96.83 13.28 -29.66
CA LEU A 9 97.28 11.89 -29.72
C LEU A 9 97.31 11.01 -28.46
N SER A 10 96.69 9.84 -28.38
CA SER A 10 96.91 8.56 -29.09
C SER A 10 95.95 7.48 -28.60
N ALA A 11 95.46 6.62 -29.52
CA ALA A 11 94.88 5.31 -29.31
C ALA A 11 95.97 4.25 -29.01
N PRO A 12 95.66 2.92 -28.86
CA PRO A 12 94.45 2.14 -28.95
C PRO A 12 94.31 1.05 -27.88
N GLY A 13 93.16 0.33 -27.89
CA GLY A 13 93.12 -1.01 -27.30
C GLY A 13 91.81 -1.53 -26.75
N GLY A 14 91.06 -2.25 -27.54
CA GLY A 14 90.59 -3.60 -27.39
C GLY A 14 89.55 -3.89 -26.30
N GLY A 15 88.37 -4.40 -26.71
CA GLY A 15 87.60 -5.31 -25.87
C GLY A 15 86.14 -5.01 -25.72
N ALA A 16 85.28 -5.46 -26.63
CA ALA A 16 83.91 -5.81 -26.30
C ALA A 16 83.86 -7.06 -25.38
N PRO A 17 82.92 -7.21 -24.45
CA PRO A 17 81.60 -7.74 -24.82
C PRO A 17 80.39 -7.39 -23.93
N SER A 18 79.22 -7.83 -24.41
CA SER A 18 77.96 -8.18 -23.75
C SER A 18 77.11 -7.07 -23.10
N GLN A 19 76.13 -6.67 -23.88
CA GLN A 19 74.93 -6.01 -23.41
C GLN A 19 74.08 -6.97 -22.54
N GLY A 20 74.02 -6.73 -21.25
CA GLY A 20 73.02 -7.29 -20.34
C GLY A 20 71.80 -6.39 -20.33
N TRP A 21 70.67 -6.88 -20.83
CA TRP A 21 69.36 -6.28 -20.68
C TRP A 21 68.96 -6.39 -19.21
N ALA A 22 69.01 -5.31 -18.43
CA ALA A 22 68.38 -5.18 -17.17
C ALA A 22 67.00 -4.45 -17.42
N PRO A 23 65.88 -5.10 -17.20
CA PRO A 23 64.59 -4.41 -17.32
C PRO A 23 64.46 -3.42 -16.17
N ASP A 24 64.03 -2.18 -16.51
CA ASP A 24 63.78 -1.02 -15.65
C ASP A 24 62.89 -1.37 -14.44
N ALA A 25 63.43 -1.85 -13.36
CA ALA A 25 62.72 -2.15 -12.11
C ALA A 25 61.94 -0.93 -11.56
N ARG A 26 62.40 0.28 -11.88
CA ARG A 26 61.68 1.52 -11.52
C ARG A 26 60.35 1.69 -12.24
N ARG A 27 60.19 1.26 -13.47
CA ARG A 27 58.94 1.32 -14.23
C ARG A 27 57.91 0.31 -13.72
N TRP A 28 58.33 -0.84 -13.20
CA TRP A 28 57.46 -1.83 -12.59
C TRP A 28 56.96 -1.37 -11.20
N VAL A 29 57.80 -0.75 -10.39
CA VAL A 29 57.43 -0.21 -9.08
C VAL A 29 56.40 0.94 -9.20
N VAL A 30 56.57 1.84 -10.18
CA VAL A 30 55.57 2.92 -10.45
C VAL A 30 54.27 2.36 -10.99
N ARG A 31 54.29 1.33 -11.85
CA ARG A 31 53.06 0.69 -12.33
C ARG A 31 52.37 -0.14 -11.27
N LEU A 32 53.10 -0.82 -10.40
CA LEU A 32 52.53 -1.53 -9.24
C LEU A 32 51.96 -0.54 -8.21
N GLY A 33 52.66 0.58 -7.95
CA GLY A 33 52.19 1.64 -7.07
C GLY A 33 50.89 2.32 -7.58
N LEU A 34 50.77 2.53 -8.91
CA LEU A 34 49.54 3.07 -9.50
C LEU A 34 48.38 2.07 -9.45
N LEU A 35 48.66 0.77 -9.64
CA LEU A 35 47.63 -0.29 -9.54
C LEU A 35 47.18 -0.50 -8.09
N VAL A 36 48.04 -0.41 -7.09
CA VAL A 36 47.68 -0.49 -5.67
C VAL A 36 46.97 0.79 -5.21
N ALA A 37 47.32 1.97 -5.70
CA ALA A 37 46.60 3.20 -5.44
C ALA A 37 45.20 3.19 -6.08
N LEU A 38 45.05 2.60 -7.28
CA LEU A 38 43.75 2.43 -7.92
C LEU A 38 42.86 1.41 -7.18
N SER A 39 43.46 0.30 -6.67
CA SER A 39 42.72 -0.71 -5.90
C SER A 39 42.37 -0.27 -4.48
N ALA A 40 43.14 0.60 -3.84
CA ALA A 40 42.85 1.18 -2.54
C ALA A 40 41.72 2.24 -2.61
N GLY A 41 41.54 2.88 -3.78
CA GLY A 41 40.40 3.82 -4.03
C GLY A 41 39.08 3.12 -4.26
N LEU A 42 39.04 1.83 -4.56
CA LEU A 42 37.81 1.04 -4.81
C LEU A 42 37.19 0.46 -3.55
N LEU A 43 37.80 0.59 -2.37
CA LEU A 43 37.22 0.27 -1.06
C LEU A 43 36.48 1.48 -0.47
N GLY A 44 35.84 2.27 -1.33
CA GLY A 44 35.00 3.39 -0.94
C GLY A 44 33.77 2.92 -0.18
N CYS A 45 33.72 3.33 1.06
CA CYS A 45 32.69 3.21 2.07
C CYS A 45 31.27 3.11 1.51
N THR A 46 30.70 1.93 1.51
CA THR A 46 29.26 1.80 1.64
C THR A 46 28.90 2.11 3.09
N SER A 47 28.79 3.39 3.44
CA SER A 47 28.15 3.79 4.67
C SER A 47 26.66 3.53 4.50
N THR A 48 26.22 2.32 4.80
CA THR A 48 24.83 2.05 5.13
C THR A 48 24.57 2.76 6.46
N SER A 49 24.09 4.00 6.38
CA SER A 49 23.52 4.65 7.56
C SER A 49 22.35 3.77 7.98
N GLU A 50 22.45 3.12 9.14
CA GLU A 50 21.29 2.45 9.74
C GLU A 50 20.18 3.48 9.85
N THR A 51 19.15 3.28 9.07
CA THR A 51 17.98 4.16 9.08
C THR A 51 17.17 3.80 10.32
N THR A 52 17.51 4.44 11.45
CA THR A 52 16.76 4.31 12.70
C THR A 52 15.41 4.97 12.52
N ALA A 53 14.34 4.31 12.98
CA ALA A 53 13.01 4.91 12.97
C ALA A 53 13.04 6.24 13.77
N PRO A 54 12.41 7.32 13.27
CA PRO A 54 12.44 8.63 13.95
C PRO A 54 11.58 8.65 15.22
N VAL A 55 10.92 7.54 15.56
CA VAL A 55 9.99 7.37 16.68
C VAL A 55 10.41 6.15 17.49
N ALA A 56 10.56 6.31 18.81
CA ALA A 56 10.71 5.18 19.72
C ALA A 56 9.33 4.55 19.97
N PRO A 57 9.12 3.23 19.69
CA PRO A 57 7.89 2.55 20.03
C PRO A 57 7.70 2.51 21.56
N PRO A 58 6.45 2.54 22.07
CA PRO A 58 6.19 2.26 23.46
C PRO A 58 6.57 0.79 23.80
N ASP A 59 6.76 0.48 25.07
CA ASP A 59 7.13 -0.87 25.50
C ASP A 59 5.96 -1.87 25.37
N THR A 60 4.73 -1.43 25.66
CA THR A 60 3.51 -2.25 25.64
C THR A 60 2.31 -1.43 25.21
N PHE A 61 1.26 -2.09 24.73
CA PHE A 61 -0.07 -1.51 24.55
C PHE A 61 -0.85 -1.45 25.88
N SER A 62 -1.90 -0.62 25.93
CA SER A 62 -2.71 -0.36 27.15
C SER A 62 -3.47 -1.60 27.64
N ALA A 63 -3.77 -2.56 26.77
CA ALA A 63 -4.39 -3.84 27.09
C ALA A 63 -3.91 -4.94 26.14
N ALA A 64 -3.97 -6.19 26.61
CA ALA A 64 -3.65 -7.37 25.80
C ALA A 64 -4.61 -8.50 26.13
N GLY A 65 -5.02 -9.26 25.10
CA GLY A 65 -5.73 -10.53 25.25
C GLY A 65 -4.78 -11.73 25.14
N ALA A 66 -5.36 -12.92 25.04
CA ALA A 66 -4.61 -14.18 24.95
C ALA A 66 -4.82 -14.89 23.59
N GLN A 67 -5.64 -14.35 22.70
CA GLN A 67 -5.98 -14.98 21.42
C GLN A 67 -4.96 -14.57 20.37
N GLU A 68 -4.23 -15.51 19.78
CA GLU A 68 -3.36 -15.25 18.63
C GLU A 68 -4.16 -14.71 17.45
N VAL A 69 -3.60 -13.71 16.74
CA VAL A 69 -4.19 -13.15 15.53
C VAL A 69 -3.76 -14.02 14.34
N PRO A 70 -4.67 -14.80 13.73
CA PRO A 70 -4.33 -15.59 12.56
C PRO A 70 -4.11 -14.69 11.32
N ASP A 71 -3.36 -15.17 10.33
CA ASP A 71 -3.15 -14.43 9.07
C ASP A 71 -4.50 -14.11 8.39
N ARG A 72 -5.40 -15.08 8.33
CA ARG A 72 -6.81 -14.90 7.91
C ARG A 72 -7.66 -14.49 9.12
N TRP A 73 -7.44 -13.28 9.61
CA TRP A 73 -7.98 -12.77 10.88
C TRP A 73 -9.51 -12.88 11.02
N TRP A 74 -10.27 -12.87 9.92
CA TRP A 74 -11.73 -12.98 9.95
C TRP A 74 -12.26 -14.36 10.31
N THR A 75 -11.40 -15.40 10.28
CA THR A 75 -11.79 -16.77 10.66
C THR A 75 -12.14 -16.89 12.15
N VAL A 76 -11.71 -15.94 12.97
CA VAL A 76 -12.07 -15.87 14.40
C VAL A 76 -13.58 -15.66 14.65
N PHE A 77 -14.34 -15.25 13.63
CA PHE A 77 -15.81 -15.16 13.71
C PHE A 77 -16.52 -16.51 13.49
N GLU A 78 -15.79 -17.59 13.26
CA GLU A 78 -16.27 -18.97 13.14
C GLU A 78 -17.45 -19.15 12.17
N SER A 79 -17.48 -18.36 11.08
CA SER A 79 -18.54 -18.38 10.07
C SER A 79 -17.97 -18.78 8.71
N GLU A 80 -18.28 -20.02 8.26
CA GLU A 80 -17.89 -20.50 6.93
C GLU A 80 -18.43 -19.61 5.81
N ARG A 81 -19.65 -19.08 5.98
CA ARG A 81 -20.27 -18.16 5.05
C ARG A 81 -19.46 -16.85 4.95
N LEU A 82 -19.06 -16.27 6.07
CA LEU A 82 -18.21 -15.09 6.09
C LEU A 82 -16.87 -15.36 5.41
N ASN A 83 -16.26 -16.51 5.69
CA ASN A 83 -15.01 -16.92 5.05
C ASN A 83 -15.16 -16.95 3.51
N ALA A 84 -16.22 -17.59 3.00
CA ALA A 84 -16.51 -17.64 1.57
C ALA A 84 -16.76 -16.25 0.94
N LEU A 85 -17.39 -15.32 1.67
CA LEU A 85 -17.58 -13.94 1.21
C LEU A 85 -16.25 -13.19 1.11
N VAL A 86 -15.38 -13.31 2.11
CA VAL A 86 -14.05 -12.70 2.06
C VAL A 86 -13.20 -13.28 0.93
N ASP A 87 -13.20 -14.62 0.75
CA ASP A 87 -12.49 -15.28 -0.34
C ASP A 87 -13.00 -14.81 -1.70
N THR A 88 -14.33 -14.71 -1.89
CA THR A 88 -14.92 -14.16 -3.11
C THR A 88 -14.51 -12.70 -3.34
N ALA A 89 -14.51 -11.87 -2.30
CA ALA A 89 -14.13 -10.48 -2.42
C ALA A 89 -12.65 -10.32 -2.78
N THR A 90 -11.75 -11.06 -2.13
CA THR A 90 -10.30 -11.02 -2.43
C THR A 90 -9.99 -11.49 -3.84
N ALA A 91 -10.78 -12.42 -4.40
CA ALA A 91 -10.64 -12.88 -5.78
C ALA A 91 -11.23 -11.91 -6.82
N SER A 92 -12.36 -11.24 -6.54
CA SER A 92 -13.15 -10.55 -7.56
C SER A 92 -13.29 -9.04 -7.38
N ASN A 93 -12.96 -8.47 -6.22
CA ASN A 93 -13.08 -7.04 -5.94
C ASN A 93 -12.26 -6.19 -6.91
N PHE A 94 -12.89 -5.18 -7.55
CA PHE A 94 -12.22 -4.33 -8.55
C PHE A 94 -11.14 -3.42 -7.96
N THR A 95 -11.27 -2.96 -6.74
CA THR A 95 -10.24 -2.16 -6.06
C THR A 95 -8.97 -3.00 -5.89
N LEU A 96 -9.12 -4.26 -5.46
CA LEU A 96 -8.01 -5.16 -5.27
C LEU A 96 -7.38 -5.59 -6.61
N ARG A 97 -8.21 -5.82 -7.64
CA ARG A 97 -7.71 -6.08 -9.00
C ARG A 97 -6.92 -4.90 -9.56
N THR A 98 -7.36 -3.68 -9.28
CA THR A 98 -6.63 -2.46 -9.68
C THR A 98 -5.29 -2.35 -8.93
N ALA A 99 -5.26 -2.64 -7.63
CA ALA A 99 -4.03 -2.65 -6.86
C ALA A 99 -3.03 -3.71 -7.36
N TRP A 100 -3.54 -4.88 -7.77
CA TRP A 100 -2.72 -5.92 -8.41
C TRP A 100 -2.10 -5.46 -9.73
N GLN A 101 -2.88 -4.79 -10.60
CA GLN A 101 -2.34 -4.26 -11.86
C GLN A 101 -1.30 -3.15 -11.64
N ARG A 102 -1.40 -2.40 -10.55
CA ARG A 102 -0.35 -1.45 -10.15
C ARG A 102 0.94 -2.16 -9.75
N LEU A 103 0.83 -3.30 -9.07
CA LEU A 103 2.00 -4.14 -8.74
C LEU A 103 2.67 -4.66 -10.02
N GLN A 104 1.90 -5.24 -10.95
CA GLN A 104 2.42 -5.72 -12.22
C GLN A 104 3.10 -4.60 -13.03
N ALA A 105 2.52 -3.41 -13.04
CA ALA A 105 3.14 -2.24 -13.68
C ALA A 105 4.45 -1.82 -13.00
N ALA A 106 4.52 -1.89 -11.67
CA ALA A 106 5.76 -1.58 -10.94
C ALA A 106 6.85 -2.64 -11.18
N GLU A 107 6.51 -3.91 -11.27
CA GLU A 107 7.44 -5.00 -11.62
C GLU A 107 7.97 -4.83 -13.05
N ALA A 108 7.13 -4.48 -14.02
CA ALA A 108 7.56 -4.16 -15.38
C ALA A 108 8.50 -2.93 -15.47
N VAL A 109 8.35 -1.97 -14.55
CA VAL A 109 9.30 -0.84 -14.43
C VAL A 109 10.68 -1.34 -13.97
N VAL A 110 10.74 -2.30 -13.04
CA VAL A 110 12.01 -2.92 -12.61
C VAL A 110 12.71 -3.58 -13.80
N ASP A 111 11.98 -4.38 -14.59
CA ASP A 111 12.52 -5.04 -15.77
C ASP A 111 13.04 -4.03 -16.79
N ARG A 112 12.29 -2.96 -17.03
CA ARG A 112 12.69 -1.86 -17.94
C ARG A 112 13.97 -1.17 -17.48
N GLU A 113 14.07 -0.77 -16.22
CA GLU A 113 15.26 -0.14 -15.66
C GLU A 113 16.44 -1.12 -15.59
N GLY A 114 16.16 -2.40 -15.32
CA GLY A 114 17.13 -3.48 -15.32
C GLY A 114 17.80 -3.70 -16.68
N GLY A 115 17.11 -3.35 -17.78
CA GLY A 115 17.66 -3.36 -19.12
C GLY A 115 18.93 -2.49 -19.27
N ALA A 116 19.05 -1.40 -18.50
CA ALA A 116 20.25 -0.55 -18.51
C ALA A 116 21.51 -1.20 -17.92
N LEU A 117 21.39 -2.37 -17.28
CA LEU A 117 22.54 -3.18 -16.81
C LEU A 117 23.20 -3.99 -17.93
N TYR A 118 22.59 -4.04 -19.11
CA TYR A 118 23.05 -4.80 -20.26
C TYR A 118 23.33 -3.87 -21.45
N PRO A 119 24.19 -4.28 -22.40
CA PRO A 119 24.37 -3.55 -23.66
C PRO A 119 23.05 -3.49 -24.45
N ASP A 120 22.74 -2.31 -25.01
CA ASP A 120 21.71 -2.20 -26.04
C ASP A 120 22.23 -2.73 -27.38
N LEU A 121 21.37 -3.11 -28.28
CA LEU A 121 21.65 -3.45 -29.67
C LEU A 121 20.58 -2.88 -30.56
N GLU A 122 20.99 -1.97 -31.44
CA GLU A 122 20.10 -1.30 -32.36
C GLU A 122 20.48 -1.59 -33.81
N ALA A 123 19.48 -1.86 -34.64
CA ALA A 123 19.64 -1.94 -36.10
C ALA A 123 19.11 -0.64 -36.72
N SER A 124 19.89 -0.04 -37.60
CA SER A 124 19.52 1.17 -38.31
C SER A 124 19.55 0.94 -39.81
N GLY A 125 18.61 1.55 -40.53
CA GLY A 125 18.59 1.59 -41.97
C GLY A 125 18.26 3.03 -42.43
N ARG A 126 19.07 3.56 -43.36
CA ARG A 126 18.87 4.90 -43.94
C ARG A 126 18.93 4.78 -45.44
N ALA A 127 17.97 5.40 -46.10
CA ALA A 127 18.00 5.66 -47.55
C ALA A 127 17.86 7.17 -47.78
N GLU A 128 18.83 7.78 -48.39
CA GLU A 128 18.86 9.20 -48.66
C GLU A 128 19.02 9.43 -50.18
N GLY A 129 18.10 10.15 -50.77
CA GLY A 129 18.19 10.58 -52.18
C GLY A 129 18.48 12.08 -52.25
N ARG A 130 19.46 12.48 -53.05
CA ARG A 130 19.77 13.88 -53.36
C ARG A 130 19.48 14.14 -54.82
N GLY A 131 18.75 15.19 -55.11
CA GLY A 131 18.48 15.67 -56.48
C GLY A 131 18.42 17.19 -56.48
N GLY A 132 18.91 17.82 -57.54
CA GLY A 132 18.85 19.25 -57.73
C GLY A 132 18.65 19.59 -59.23
N THR A 133 18.21 20.82 -59.52
CA THR A 133 17.99 21.35 -60.88
C THR A 133 19.25 21.92 -61.52
N ASP A 134 20.36 22.05 -60.77
CA ASP A 134 21.66 22.51 -61.24
C ASP A 134 22.62 21.34 -61.43
N GLU A 135 23.45 21.37 -62.49
CA GLU A 135 24.49 20.35 -62.78
C GLU A 135 25.54 20.18 -61.67
N ALA A 136 25.60 21.13 -60.74
CA ALA A 136 26.47 21.03 -59.55
C ALA A 136 25.93 20.03 -58.46
N PHE A 137 24.66 19.61 -58.51
CA PHE A 137 24.09 18.62 -57.64
C PHE A 137 24.02 17.27 -58.35
N ALA A 138 25.01 16.44 -58.15
CA ALA A 138 24.96 15.05 -58.63
C ALA A 138 23.75 14.34 -58.04
N VAL A 139 22.90 13.79 -58.88
CA VAL A 139 21.82 12.88 -58.50
C VAL A 139 22.48 11.63 -57.93
N GLY A 140 22.37 11.41 -56.63
CA GLY A 140 22.93 10.27 -55.93
C GLY A 140 22.03 9.82 -54.81
N GLY A 141 22.06 8.55 -54.50
CA GLY A 141 21.43 7.98 -53.29
C GLY A 141 22.52 7.41 -52.37
N ASN A 142 22.30 7.52 -51.07
CA ASN A 142 23.07 6.78 -50.09
C ASN A 142 22.14 5.81 -49.39
N TYR A 143 22.51 4.54 -49.36
CA TYR A 143 21.86 3.50 -48.61
C TYR A 143 22.81 3.06 -47.51
N GLU A 144 22.35 3.04 -46.29
CA GLU A 144 23.15 2.64 -45.10
C GLU A 144 22.34 1.61 -44.32
N ILE A 145 23.00 0.53 -43.93
CA ILE A 145 22.52 -0.43 -42.92
C ILE A 145 23.58 -0.56 -41.85
N GLY A 146 23.17 -0.49 -40.59
CA GLY A 146 24.12 -0.61 -39.48
C GLY A 146 23.50 -1.35 -38.27
N LEU A 147 24.42 -1.89 -37.49
CA LEU A 147 24.16 -2.37 -36.14
C LEU A 147 25.05 -1.55 -35.20
N SER A 148 24.46 -1.08 -34.10
CA SER A 148 25.20 -0.39 -33.04
C SER A 148 24.82 -0.97 -31.68
N SER A 149 25.81 -1.00 -30.80
CA SER A 149 25.64 -1.40 -29.41
C SER A 149 26.31 -0.38 -28.51
N SER A 150 25.65 -0.03 -27.41
CA SER A 150 26.19 0.86 -26.40
C SER A 150 26.00 0.23 -25.01
N TYR A 151 26.98 0.43 -24.14
CA TYR A 151 26.98 -0.07 -22.77
C TYR A 151 27.67 0.91 -21.85
N GLU A 152 26.95 1.42 -20.84
CA GLU A 152 27.56 2.20 -19.76
C GLU A 152 28.08 1.26 -18.68
N VAL A 153 29.38 1.28 -18.43
CA VAL A 153 30.02 0.52 -17.36
C VAL A 153 29.70 1.18 -16.02
N ASP A 154 28.92 0.53 -15.20
CA ASP A 154 28.45 1.07 -13.92
C ASP A 154 29.57 1.04 -12.85
N LEU A 155 30.56 1.95 -12.98
CA LEU A 155 31.71 2.03 -12.10
C LEU A 155 31.35 2.47 -10.67
N TRP A 156 30.39 3.35 -10.55
CA TRP A 156 30.01 4.01 -9.29
C TRP A 156 28.68 3.52 -8.71
N GLY A 157 28.08 2.52 -9.33
CA GLY A 157 26.81 1.95 -8.89
C GLY A 157 25.57 2.83 -9.19
N ARG A 158 25.68 3.77 -10.13
CA ARG A 158 24.57 4.67 -10.50
C ARG A 158 23.38 3.90 -11.07
N ILE A 159 23.63 3.03 -12.05
CA ILE A 159 22.59 2.23 -12.71
C ILE A 159 22.04 1.21 -11.73
N ARG A 160 22.88 0.49 -10.99
CA ARG A 160 22.46 -0.44 -9.95
C ARG A 160 21.60 0.23 -8.89
N SER A 161 21.99 1.43 -8.43
CA SER A 161 21.20 2.17 -7.44
C SER A 161 19.80 2.54 -7.97
N ARG A 162 19.66 2.91 -9.24
CA ARG A 162 18.36 3.17 -9.87
C ARG A 162 17.50 1.89 -9.95
N VAL A 163 18.07 0.79 -10.39
CA VAL A 163 17.37 -0.51 -10.44
C VAL A 163 16.93 -0.94 -9.04
N GLU A 164 17.81 -0.88 -8.04
CA GLU A 164 17.49 -1.19 -6.64
C GLU A 164 16.39 -0.26 -6.07
N ALA A 165 16.37 1.02 -6.47
CA ALA A 165 15.30 1.93 -6.09
C ALA A 165 13.94 1.47 -6.64
N GLU A 166 13.87 1.05 -7.91
CA GLU A 166 12.64 0.53 -8.51
C GLU A 166 12.23 -0.82 -7.92
N GLU A 167 13.17 -1.74 -7.64
CA GLU A 167 12.86 -2.96 -6.90
C GLU A 167 12.22 -2.69 -5.53
N LEU A 168 12.77 -1.71 -4.79
CA LEU A 168 12.22 -1.32 -3.49
C LEU A 168 10.82 -0.68 -3.64
N ARG A 169 10.58 0.09 -4.71
CA ARG A 169 9.25 0.64 -5.05
C ARG A 169 8.26 -0.46 -5.43
N ALA A 170 8.67 -1.44 -6.20
CA ALA A 170 7.83 -2.60 -6.54
C ALA A 170 7.46 -3.40 -5.27
N ARG A 171 8.43 -3.63 -4.38
CA ARG A 171 8.18 -4.27 -3.07
C ARG A 171 7.27 -3.41 -2.17
N ALA A 172 7.38 -2.07 -2.22
CA ALA A 172 6.46 -1.17 -1.53
C ALA A 172 5.04 -1.29 -2.09
N THR A 173 4.90 -1.33 -3.42
CA THR A 173 3.61 -1.51 -4.11
C THR A 173 2.98 -2.87 -3.81
N ARG A 174 3.78 -3.94 -3.62
CA ARG A 174 3.27 -5.24 -3.13
C ARG A 174 2.71 -5.12 -1.72
N ALA A 175 3.36 -4.39 -0.83
CA ALA A 175 2.84 -4.13 0.51
C ALA A 175 1.58 -3.24 0.48
N ASP A 176 1.46 -2.30 -0.46
CA ASP A 176 0.22 -1.54 -0.69
C ASP A 176 -0.92 -2.45 -1.16
N TYR A 177 -0.64 -3.43 -2.02
CA TYR A 177 -1.62 -4.44 -2.43
C TYR A 177 -2.12 -5.26 -1.21
N GLN A 178 -1.21 -5.71 -0.34
CA GLN A 178 -1.54 -6.43 0.89
C GLN A 178 -2.36 -5.55 1.87
N THR A 179 -2.04 -4.26 1.98
CA THR A 179 -2.83 -3.28 2.72
C THR A 179 -4.25 -3.13 2.15
N ALA A 180 -4.37 -3.12 0.83
CA ALA A 180 -5.68 -3.09 0.16
C ALA A 180 -6.48 -4.38 0.40
N ALA A 181 -5.83 -5.55 0.37
CA ALA A 181 -6.46 -6.84 0.68
C ALA A 181 -6.99 -6.88 2.11
N LEU A 182 -6.18 -6.42 3.08
CA LEU A 182 -6.59 -6.28 4.48
C LEU A 182 -7.77 -5.32 4.64
N SER A 183 -7.76 -4.20 3.92
CA SER A 183 -8.84 -3.22 3.96
C SER A 183 -10.14 -3.75 3.35
N VAL A 184 -10.07 -4.47 2.23
CA VAL A 184 -11.23 -5.10 1.59
C VAL A 184 -11.80 -6.19 2.48
N SER A 185 -10.97 -7.06 3.09
CA SER A 185 -11.43 -8.09 4.02
C SER A 185 -12.16 -7.47 5.21
N ALA A 186 -11.61 -6.40 5.81
CA ALA A 186 -12.23 -5.70 6.93
C ALA A 186 -13.57 -5.05 6.55
N GLU A 187 -13.67 -4.49 5.35
CA GLU A 187 -14.91 -3.88 4.86
C GLU A 187 -16.01 -4.90 4.58
N VAL A 188 -15.65 -6.10 4.10
CA VAL A 188 -16.59 -7.22 3.95
C VAL A 188 -17.12 -7.67 5.31
N VAL A 189 -16.24 -7.92 6.28
CA VAL A 189 -16.63 -8.35 7.65
C VAL A 189 -17.51 -7.28 8.32
N ARG A 190 -17.13 -6.01 8.20
CA ARG A 190 -17.88 -4.87 8.72
C ARG A 190 -19.28 -4.79 8.11
N THR A 191 -19.38 -4.85 6.78
CA THR A 191 -20.66 -4.77 6.06
C THR A 191 -21.55 -5.95 6.40
N TRP A 192 -20.98 -7.15 6.52
CA TRP A 192 -21.69 -8.36 6.94
C TRP A 192 -22.26 -8.22 8.36
N ALA A 193 -21.49 -7.73 9.33
CA ALA A 193 -21.95 -7.49 10.70
C ALA A 193 -23.07 -6.41 10.75
N GLN A 194 -22.90 -5.31 10.00
CA GLN A 194 -23.92 -4.27 9.87
C GLN A 194 -25.22 -4.80 9.25
N TRP A 195 -25.11 -5.69 8.28
CA TRP A 195 -26.27 -6.31 7.64
C TRP A 195 -27.01 -7.25 8.59
N ALA A 196 -26.27 -8.06 9.38
CA ALA A 196 -26.85 -8.91 10.42
C ALA A 196 -27.60 -8.06 11.48
N GLU A 197 -27.02 -6.95 11.91
CA GLU A 197 -27.66 -6.01 12.83
C GLU A 197 -28.92 -5.38 12.23
N ALA A 198 -28.86 -4.89 11.00
CA ALA A 198 -30.01 -4.27 10.34
C ALA A 198 -31.19 -5.26 10.21
N ARG A 199 -30.93 -6.54 9.97
CA ARG A 199 -31.96 -7.60 9.99
C ARG A 199 -32.52 -7.83 11.38
N SER A 200 -31.67 -7.82 12.41
CA SER A 200 -32.10 -7.92 13.81
C SER A 200 -32.94 -6.73 14.24
N GLN A 201 -32.56 -5.51 13.83
CA GLN A 201 -33.37 -4.29 14.07
C GLN A 201 -34.72 -4.38 13.38
N ARG A 202 -34.78 -4.82 12.12
CA ARG A 202 -36.05 -4.99 11.41
C ARG A 202 -36.97 -5.95 12.18
N ARG A 203 -36.46 -7.10 12.61
CA ARG A 203 -37.24 -8.07 13.41
C ARG A 203 -37.74 -7.46 14.73
N LEU A 204 -36.83 -6.77 15.46
CA LEU A 204 -37.20 -6.10 16.70
C LEU A 204 -38.34 -5.08 16.49
N VAL A 205 -38.28 -4.29 15.43
CA VAL A 205 -39.35 -3.32 15.11
C VAL A 205 -40.64 -4.01 14.68
N GLU A 206 -40.60 -5.16 13.97
CA GLU A 206 -41.76 -5.98 13.64
C GLU A 206 -42.45 -6.49 14.92
N ASP A 207 -41.70 -7.01 15.90
CA ASP A 207 -42.24 -7.43 17.21
C ASP A 207 -42.85 -6.23 18.01
N GLN A 208 -42.24 -5.06 17.88
CA GLN A 208 -42.76 -3.81 18.49
C GLN A 208 -44.08 -3.36 17.85
N ILE A 209 -44.20 -3.48 16.51
CA ILE A 209 -45.46 -3.19 15.80
C ILE A 209 -46.56 -4.11 16.28
N GLU A 210 -46.32 -5.42 16.37
CA GLU A 210 -47.29 -6.40 16.88
C GLU A 210 -47.77 -6.05 18.31
N THR A 211 -46.82 -5.72 19.20
CA THR A 211 -47.11 -5.26 20.56
C THR A 211 -47.97 -4.00 20.55
N ASN A 212 -47.58 -2.99 19.75
CA ASN A 212 -48.29 -1.70 19.69
C ASN A 212 -49.70 -1.83 19.09
N VAL A 213 -49.89 -2.70 18.10
CA VAL A 213 -51.21 -3.00 17.50
C VAL A 213 -52.11 -3.71 18.53
N THR A 214 -51.59 -4.73 19.26
CA THR A 214 -52.36 -5.40 20.31
C THR A 214 -52.84 -4.44 21.40
N VAL A 215 -51.97 -3.51 21.81
CA VAL A 215 -52.38 -2.46 22.77
C VAL A 215 -53.44 -1.52 22.18
N LEU A 216 -53.33 -1.16 20.91
CA LEU A 216 -54.33 -0.33 20.23
C LEU A 216 -55.71 -0.97 20.20
N GLU A 217 -55.77 -2.26 19.80
CA GLU A 217 -57.02 -3.03 19.77
C GLU A 217 -57.68 -3.09 21.16
N LEU A 218 -56.88 -3.30 22.22
CA LEU A 218 -57.37 -3.26 23.60
C LEU A 218 -57.99 -1.88 23.95
N LEU A 219 -57.34 -0.78 23.57
CA LEU A 219 -57.83 0.58 23.84
C LEU A 219 -59.08 0.90 23.03
N GLU A 220 -59.18 0.44 21.78
CA GLU A 220 -60.38 0.65 20.94
C GLU A 220 -61.60 -0.06 21.54
N ASN A 221 -61.44 -1.33 21.98
CA ASN A 221 -62.52 -2.05 22.67
C ASN A 221 -62.94 -1.38 23.98
N ARG A 222 -62.02 -0.78 24.73
CA ARG A 222 -62.31 -0.05 25.97
C ARG A 222 -62.92 1.31 25.70
N LEU A 223 -62.66 1.96 24.57
CA LEU A 223 -63.30 3.20 24.15
C LEU A 223 -64.80 2.97 23.88
N GLU A 224 -65.15 1.87 23.19
CA GLU A 224 -66.54 1.51 22.91
C GLU A 224 -67.36 1.32 24.20
N THR A 225 -66.72 0.84 25.27
CA THR A 225 -67.35 0.66 26.59
C THR A 225 -67.24 1.90 27.50
N GLY A 226 -66.68 3.00 27.01
CA GLY A 226 -66.52 4.27 27.73
C GLY A 226 -65.46 4.25 28.86
N GLN A 227 -64.57 3.26 28.86
CA GLN A 227 -63.54 3.07 29.91
C GLN A 227 -62.25 3.88 29.64
N VAL A 228 -62.01 4.33 28.40
CA VAL A 228 -60.85 5.16 28.02
C VAL A 228 -61.31 6.35 27.19
N ARG A 229 -60.40 7.33 27.05
CA ARG A 229 -60.72 8.57 26.30
C ARG A 229 -60.18 8.50 24.87
N SER A 230 -60.89 9.13 23.92
CA SER A 230 -60.43 9.19 22.51
C SER A 230 -58.99 9.66 22.31
N PRO A 231 -58.42 10.65 23.04
CA PRO A 231 -57.04 11.03 22.92
C PRO A 231 -56.02 9.89 23.22
N ASP A 232 -56.39 8.96 24.10
CA ASP A 232 -55.49 7.84 24.46
C ASP A 232 -55.37 6.84 23.30
N VAL A 233 -56.48 6.58 22.59
CA VAL A 233 -56.47 5.77 21.34
C VAL A 233 -55.68 6.46 20.22
N LEU A 234 -55.88 7.79 20.05
CA LEU A 234 -55.15 8.53 19.00
C LEU A 234 -53.63 8.54 19.24
N ARG A 235 -53.18 8.65 20.49
CA ARG A 235 -51.75 8.55 20.85
C ARG A 235 -51.19 7.16 20.54
N GLN A 236 -51.94 6.09 20.85
CA GLN A 236 -51.51 4.75 20.53
C GLN A 236 -51.45 4.52 19.01
N ARG A 237 -52.41 5.03 18.22
CA ARG A 237 -52.34 4.99 16.76
C ARG A 237 -51.11 5.70 16.23
N GLN A 238 -50.76 6.86 16.80
CA GLN A 238 -49.56 7.60 16.46
C GLN A 238 -48.32 6.75 16.71
N LEU A 239 -48.20 6.04 17.85
CA LEU A 239 -47.06 5.15 18.15
C LEU A 239 -47.00 4.00 17.15
N VAL A 240 -48.11 3.38 16.76
CA VAL A 240 -48.15 2.34 15.71
C VAL A 240 -47.61 2.87 14.40
N GLU A 241 -48.02 4.07 13.95
CA GLU A 241 -47.52 4.64 12.68
C GLU A 241 -46.07 5.05 12.77
N ALA A 242 -45.59 5.58 13.92
CA ALA A 242 -44.16 5.87 14.14
C ALA A 242 -43.31 4.59 14.10
N THR A 243 -43.79 3.49 14.66
CA THR A 243 -43.07 2.20 14.60
C THR A 243 -43.08 1.60 13.18
N ARG A 244 -44.16 1.80 12.40
CA ARG A 244 -44.22 1.41 10.98
C ARG A 244 -43.22 2.20 10.13
N GLU A 245 -43.04 3.50 10.39
CA GLU A 245 -42.03 4.33 9.76
C GLU A 245 -40.62 3.80 10.05
N GLN A 246 -40.32 3.44 11.31
CA GLN A 246 -39.04 2.81 11.68
C GLN A 246 -38.80 1.50 10.95
N ARG A 247 -39.86 0.67 10.72
CA ARG A 247 -39.72 -0.55 9.92
C ARG A 247 -39.29 -0.23 8.49
N ALA A 248 -39.89 0.78 7.84
CA ALA A 248 -39.52 1.16 6.48
C ALA A 248 -38.05 1.61 6.39
N ALA A 249 -37.56 2.36 7.39
CA ALA A 249 -36.15 2.75 7.47
C ALA A 249 -35.22 1.52 7.67
N ALA A 250 -35.61 0.56 8.53
CA ALA A 250 -34.85 -0.68 8.75
C ALA A 250 -34.80 -1.55 7.49
N GLU A 251 -35.92 -1.69 6.76
CA GLU A 251 -35.97 -2.41 5.48
C GLU A 251 -35.04 -1.79 4.42
N ALA A 252 -35.07 -0.48 4.29
CA ALA A 252 -34.16 0.24 3.38
C ALA A 252 -32.71 0.00 3.75
N ARG A 253 -32.35 0.01 5.04
CA ARG A 253 -30.98 -0.26 5.51
C ARG A 253 -30.53 -1.68 5.19
N VAL A 254 -31.40 -2.68 5.34
CA VAL A 254 -31.12 -4.07 4.96
C VAL A 254 -30.73 -4.15 3.48
N GLN A 255 -31.54 -3.55 2.59
CA GLN A 255 -31.28 -3.58 1.13
C GLN A 255 -30.02 -2.82 0.75
N VAL A 256 -29.77 -1.65 1.34
CA VAL A 256 -28.54 -0.87 1.07
C VAL A 256 -27.29 -1.64 1.45
N LEU A 257 -27.29 -2.37 2.58
CA LEU A 257 -26.14 -3.16 3.02
C LEU A 257 -25.96 -4.41 2.16
N GLU A 258 -27.01 -5.04 1.67
CA GLU A 258 -26.96 -6.10 0.68
C GLU A 258 -26.28 -5.61 -0.61
N HIS A 259 -26.73 -4.48 -1.14
CA HIS A 259 -26.14 -3.85 -2.33
C HIS A 259 -24.66 -3.52 -2.13
N ARG A 260 -24.30 -2.99 -0.95
CA ARG A 260 -22.89 -2.70 -0.61
C ARG A 260 -22.04 -3.95 -0.60
N LEU A 261 -22.54 -5.04 -0.01
CA LEU A 261 -21.83 -6.31 0.01
C LEU A 261 -21.69 -6.90 -1.40
N ALA A 262 -22.73 -6.84 -2.24
CA ALA A 262 -22.66 -7.27 -3.64
C ALA A 262 -21.53 -6.54 -4.42
N VAL A 263 -21.41 -5.22 -4.24
CA VAL A 263 -20.35 -4.41 -4.86
C VAL A 263 -18.96 -4.80 -4.34
N LEU A 264 -18.82 -5.07 -3.04
CA LEU A 264 -17.55 -5.56 -2.47
C LEU A 264 -17.15 -6.90 -3.06
N LEU A 265 -18.11 -7.76 -3.40
CA LEU A 265 -17.89 -9.04 -4.09
C LEU A 265 -17.65 -8.89 -5.61
N GLY A 266 -17.58 -7.66 -6.13
CA GLY A 266 -17.42 -7.40 -7.57
C GLY A 266 -18.65 -7.73 -8.40
N ARG A 267 -19.86 -7.71 -7.80
CA ARG A 267 -21.14 -8.04 -8.45
C ARG A 267 -22.03 -6.79 -8.58
N SER A 268 -23.03 -6.87 -9.50
CA SER A 268 -24.08 -5.86 -9.55
C SER A 268 -24.84 -5.81 -8.22
N PRO A 269 -25.28 -4.63 -7.75
CA PRO A 269 -26.11 -4.52 -6.56
C PRO A 269 -27.36 -5.42 -6.57
N GLN A 270 -27.92 -5.70 -7.74
CA GLN A 270 -29.12 -6.53 -7.92
C GLN A 270 -28.84 -8.03 -8.00
N ALA A 271 -27.56 -8.46 -7.93
CA ALA A 271 -27.19 -9.87 -8.09
C ALA A 271 -27.63 -10.78 -6.93
N GLY A 272 -28.12 -10.18 -5.83
CA GLY A 272 -28.45 -10.88 -4.61
C GLY A 272 -27.23 -11.48 -3.91
N VAL A 273 -27.21 -11.39 -2.62
CA VAL A 273 -26.18 -12.03 -1.77
C VAL A 273 -26.92 -12.86 -0.71
N GLU A 274 -26.39 -14.03 -0.41
CA GLU A 274 -26.98 -14.86 0.62
C GLU A 274 -26.90 -14.15 1.98
N ALA A 275 -28.06 -13.97 2.61
CA ALA A 275 -28.18 -13.16 3.81
C ALA A 275 -27.45 -13.78 5.02
N PRO A 276 -26.88 -12.94 5.93
CA PRO A 276 -26.35 -13.42 7.21
C PRO A 276 -27.48 -13.96 8.12
N PRO A 277 -27.12 -14.64 9.22
CA PRO A 277 -28.10 -14.95 10.28
C PRO A 277 -28.82 -13.69 10.76
N ASP A 278 -30.04 -13.86 11.29
CA ASP A 278 -30.83 -12.76 11.91
C ASP A 278 -30.36 -12.46 13.35
N SER A 279 -29.06 -12.61 13.60
CA SER A 279 -28.43 -12.32 14.89
C SER A 279 -27.04 -11.76 14.66
N LEU A 280 -26.68 -10.80 15.51
CA LEU A 280 -25.31 -10.29 15.53
C LEU A 280 -24.31 -11.40 15.83
N PRO A 281 -23.13 -11.39 15.15
CA PRO A 281 -22.05 -12.28 15.52
C PRO A 281 -21.54 -11.94 16.92
N THR A 282 -21.20 -12.97 17.69
CA THR A 282 -20.54 -12.78 18.98
C THR A 282 -19.15 -12.20 18.74
N PRO A 283 -18.75 -11.12 19.42
CA PRO A 283 -17.39 -10.61 19.31
C PRO A 283 -16.38 -11.69 19.70
N PRO A 284 -15.37 -12.00 18.86
CA PRO A 284 -14.34 -12.97 19.24
C PRO A 284 -13.58 -12.50 20.48
N PRO A 285 -12.81 -13.37 21.16
CA PRO A 285 -12.01 -12.99 22.33
C PRO A 285 -11.04 -11.84 22.01
N LEU A 286 -10.61 -11.12 23.05
CA LEU A 286 -9.61 -10.06 22.88
C LEU A 286 -8.31 -10.66 22.33
N PRO A 287 -7.77 -10.15 21.22
CA PRO A 287 -6.54 -10.69 20.65
C PRO A 287 -5.32 -10.35 21.49
N GLU A 288 -4.27 -11.14 21.35
CA GLU A 288 -2.94 -10.78 21.83
C GLU A 288 -2.44 -9.56 21.03
N THR A 289 -2.19 -8.46 21.74
CA THR A 289 -1.73 -7.22 21.08
C THR A 289 -0.24 -7.28 20.73
N GLY A 290 0.52 -8.20 21.33
CA GLY A 290 1.95 -8.32 21.14
C GLY A 290 2.73 -7.10 21.64
N VAL A 291 3.98 -7.00 21.23
CA VAL A 291 4.79 -5.80 21.48
C VAL A 291 4.71 -4.84 20.28
N PRO A 292 4.69 -3.52 20.51
CA PRO A 292 4.58 -2.53 19.44
C PRO A 292 5.64 -2.64 18.35
N THR A 293 6.84 -3.12 18.67
CA THR A 293 7.91 -3.37 17.68
C THR A 293 7.56 -4.46 16.68
N ASP A 294 6.81 -5.48 17.07
CA ASP A 294 6.38 -6.56 16.17
C ASP A 294 5.26 -6.08 15.24
N LEU A 295 4.39 -5.19 15.73
CA LEU A 295 3.38 -4.53 14.91
C LEU A 295 4.03 -3.79 13.73
N VAL A 296 5.08 -3.01 13.99
CA VAL A 296 5.84 -2.29 12.94
C VAL A 296 6.40 -3.25 11.88
N ARG A 297 6.81 -4.45 12.27
CA ARG A 297 7.35 -5.45 11.34
C ARG A 297 6.27 -6.19 10.55
N ARG A 298 5.07 -6.36 11.12
CA ARG A 298 3.98 -7.17 10.54
C ARG A 298 3.07 -6.36 9.61
N ARG A 299 2.85 -5.08 9.88
CA ARG A 299 1.90 -4.25 9.12
C ARG A 299 2.42 -3.92 7.72
N PRO A 300 1.63 -4.23 6.69
CA PRO A 300 2.07 -4.01 5.31
C PRO A 300 2.17 -2.51 4.93
N ASP A 301 1.35 -1.62 5.49
CA ASP A 301 1.44 -0.17 5.27
C ASP A 301 2.74 0.42 5.82
N VAL A 302 3.18 -0.03 7.01
CA VAL A 302 4.45 0.37 7.62
C VAL A 302 5.64 -0.17 6.80
N GLN A 303 5.54 -1.42 6.31
CA GLN A 303 6.55 -2.00 5.41
C GLN A 303 6.64 -1.25 4.08
N SER A 304 5.50 -0.81 3.51
CA SER A 304 5.49 0.00 2.29
C SER A 304 6.22 1.32 2.51
N ALA A 305 5.90 2.06 3.57
CA ALA A 305 6.56 3.33 3.90
C ALA A 305 8.07 3.15 4.11
N PHE A 306 8.50 2.10 4.82
CA PHE A 306 9.91 1.77 5.00
C PHE A 306 10.64 1.48 3.68
N ARG A 307 10.03 0.69 2.79
CA ARG A 307 10.62 0.37 1.48
C ARG A 307 10.73 1.60 0.58
N ARG A 308 9.75 2.52 0.63
CA ARG A 308 9.82 3.82 -0.07
C ARG A 308 10.94 4.71 0.47
N LEU A 309 11.18 4.70 1.78
CA LEU A 309 12.34 5.37 2.35
C LEU A 309 13.64 4.78 1.84
N LYS A 310 13.75 3.45 1.80
CA LYS A 310 14.93 2.76 1.25
C LYS A 310 15.14 3.02 -0.24
N ALA A 311 14.05 3.14 -1.01
CA ALA A 311 14.13 3.55 -2.41
C ALA A 311 14.72 4.96 -2.56
N ALA A 312 14.29 5.91 -1.72
CA ALA A 312 14.84 7.26 -1.71
C ALA A 312 16.34 7.30 -1.29
N ASP A 313 16.79 6.39 -0.41
CA ASP A 313 18.24 6.21 -0.12
C ASP A 313 19.01 5.81 -1.39
N ARG A 314 18.42 4.94 -2.24
CA ARG A 314 19.05 4.52 -3.50
C ARG A 314 19.01 5.63 -4.57
N ASP A 315 17.95 6.41 -4.63
CA ASP A 315 17.90 7.60 -5.50
C ASP A 315 19.00 8.62 -5.13
N LEU A 316 19.20 8.85 -3.84
CA LEU A 316 20.29 9.71 -3.37
C LEU A 316 21.66 9.16 -3.75
N ALA A 317 21.88 7.86 -3.60
CA ALA A 317 23.11 7.23 -4.03
C ALA A 317 23.35 7.37 -5.55
N ALA A 318 22.30 7.24 -6.36
CA ALA A 318 22.37 7.46 -7.80
C ALA A 318 22.71 8.95 -8.15
N ALA A 319 22.08 9.91 -7.46
CA ALA A 319 22.34 11.34 -7.65
C ALA A 319 23.79 11.73 -7.26
N ILE A 320 24.33 11.15 -6.19
CA ILE A 320 25.73 11.32 -5.82
C ILE A 320 26.65 10.73 -6.90
N SER A 321 26.32 9.55 -7.44
CA SER A 321 27.07 8.87 -8.47
C SER A 321 27.07 9.64 -9.80
N ASP A 322 26.04 10.43 -10.09
CA ASP A 322 25.95 11.30 -11.29
C ASP A 322 27.01 12.41 -11.32
N GLN A 323 27.67 12.71 -10.19
CA GLN A 323 28.77 13.66 -10.12
C GLN A 323 30.13 13.10 -10.61
N TYR A 324 30.23 11.77 -10.78
CA TYR A 324 31.47 11.09 -11.16
C TYR A 324 31.56 10.82 -12.68
N PRO A 325 32.79 10.58 -13.21
CA PRO A 325 32.98 10.26 -14.63
C PRO A 325 32.24 8.99 -15.05
N ARG A 326 31.62 9.01 -16.25
CA ARG A 326 30.94 7.88 -16.85
C ARG A 326 31.77 7.27 -17.97
N LEU A 327 31.88 5.94 -18.02
CA LEU A 327 32.56 5.19 -19.05
C LEU A 327 31.51 4.46 -19.91
N THR A 328 31.39 4.87 -21.17
CA THR A 328 30.52 4.24 -22.15
C THR A 328 31.36 3.50 -23.17
N LEU A 329 31.10 2.21 -23.37
CA LEU A 329 31.66 1.38 -24.43
C LEU A 329 30.67 1.33 -25.57
N SER A 330 31.14 1.52 -26.80
CA SER A 330 30.31 1.40 -28.01
C SER A 330 30.97 0.54 -29.06
N ALA A 331 30.16 -0.20 -29.79
CA ALA A 331 30.54 -0.99 -30.93
C ALA A 331 29.58 -0.69 -32.08
N SER A 332 30.08 -0.51 -33.29
CA SER A 332 29.20 -0.40 -34.44
C SER A 332 29.78 -1.12 -35.66
N GLY A 333 28.91 -1.62 -36.52
CA GLY A 333 29.22 -2.14 -37.82
C GLY A 333 28.19 -1.62 -38.83
N SER A 334 28.65 -0.96 -39.91
CA SER A 334 27.75 -0.45 -40.92
C SER A 334 28.28 -0.63 -42.32
N THR A 335 27.39 -0.60 -43.27
CA THR A 335 27.73 -0.58 -44.68
C THR A 335 27.03 0.63 -45.34
N ILE A 336 27.71 1.32 -46.23
CA ILE A 336 27.22 2.46 -46.96
C ILE A 336 27.48 2.24 -48.44
N ALA A 337 26.45 2.36 -49.28
CA ALA A 337 26.54 2.21 -50.74
C ALA A 337 25.73 3.27 -51.52
N GLY A 338 26.21 3.64 -52.69
CA GLY A 338 25.49 4.51 -53.59
C GLY A 338 24.27 3.87 -54.28
N SER A 339 24.13 2.57 -54.20
CA SER A 339 22.97 1.79 -54.71
C SER A 339 22.58 0.65 -53.78
N ALA A 340 21.35 0.27 -53.80
CA ALA A 340 20.86 -0.85 -52.98
C ALA A 340 21.52 -2.21 -53.36
N ALA A 341 21.96 -2.36 -54.62
CA ALA A 341 22.59 -3.57 -55.11
C ALA A 341 24.00 -3.82 -54.47
N ASN A 342 24.71 -2.76 -54.11
CA ASN A 342 26.10 -2.83 -53.59
C ASN A 342 26.13 -2.71 -52.06
N LEU A 343 25.00 -2.76 -51.42
CA LEU A 343 24.87 -2.45 -49.97
C LEU A 343 25.69 -3.41 -49.08
N PHE A 344 26.00 -4.64 -49.53
CA PHE A 344 26.72 -5.63 -48.75
C PHE A 344 28.19 -5.88 -49.22
N GLU A 345 28.70 -5.02 -50.10
CA GLU A 345 30.06 -5.23 -50.65
C GLU A 345 31.19 -4.76 -49.74
N SER A 346 30.89 -3.80 -48.82
CA SER A 346 31.92 -3.24 -47.92
C SER A 346 31.36 -2.95 -46.55
N TRP A 347 32.03 -3.43 -45.50
CA TRP A 347 31.65 -3.24 -44.10
C TRP A 347 32.74 -2.45 -43.38
N ALA A 348 32.27 -1.46 -42.58
CA ALA A 348 33.11 -0.74 -41.62
C ALA A 348 32.68 -1.17 -40.21
N TYR A 349 33.61 -1.32 -39.29
CA TYR A 349 33.35 -1.56 -37.90
C TYR A 349 34.16 -0.62 -37.01
N SER A 350 33.61 -0.28 -35.84
CA SER A 350 34.31 0.54 -34.85
C SER A 350 34.03 0.05 -33.45
N PHE A 351 35.03 0.22 -32.58
CA PHE A 351 34.96 0.03 -31.14
C PHE A 351 35.46 1.29 -30.47
N ALA A 352 34.76 1.82 -29.52
CA ALA A 352 35.14 3.04 -28.81
C ALA A 352 34.85 2.91 -27.31
N GLY A 353 35.69 3.52 -26.50
CA GLY A 353 35.46 3.77 -25.08
C GLY A 353 35.43 5.27 -24.86
N ASN A 354 34.33 5.79 -24.34
CA ASN A 354 34.14 7.23 -24.08
C ASN A 354 34.05 7.48 -22.58
N LEU A 355 35.03 8.23 -22.02
CA LEU A 355 35.01 8.67 -20.63
C LEU A 355 34.60 10.13 -20.56
N MET A 356 33.48 10.40 -19.94
CA MET A 356 32.91 11.74 -19.78
C MET A 356 32.83 12.12 -18.29
N ALA A 357 33.50 13.21 -17.91
CA ALA A 357 33.47 13.75 -16.55
C ALA A 357 32.79 15.12 -16.57
N PRO A 358 31.76 15.37 -15.73
CA PRO A 358 31.14 16.68 -15.60
C PRO A 358 32.08 17.61 -14.81
N ILE A 359 32.67 18.61 -15.47
CA ILE A 359 33.57 19.58 -14.80
C ILE A 359 32.78 20.77 -14.25
N PHE A 360 31.82 21.26 -15.02
CA PHE A 360 30.97 22.40 -14.61
C PHE A 360 29.59 22.29 -15.24
N ARG A 361 28.54 22.33 -14.40
CA ARG A 361 27.13 22.33 -14.82
C ARG A 361 26.32 23.37 -14.04
N GLY A 362 26.91 24.52 -13.71
CA GLY A 362 26.19 25.63 -13.07
C GLY A 362 25.52 25.25 -11.73
N GLY A 363 25.99 24.24 -11.01
CA GLY A 363 25.41 23.78 -9.73
C GLY A 363 24.31 22.72 -9.85
N GLU A 364 23.88 22.34 -11.07
CA GLU A 364 22.78 21.38 -11.33
C GLU A 364 22.95 20.06 -10.53
N LEU A 365 24.10 19.42 -10.60
CA LEU A 365 24.33 18.11 -9.97
C LEU A 365 24.32 18.20 -8.44
N ARG A 366 24.80 19.32 -7.86
CA ARG A 366 24.71 19.52 -6.41
C ARG A 366 23.28 19.77 -5.98
N ALA A 367 22.54 20.61 -6.69
CA ALA A 367 21.12 20.85 -6.43
C ALA A 367 20.28 19.58 -6.53
N GLU A 368 20.63 18.65 -7.44
CA GLU A 368 19.96 17.34 -7.54
C GLU A 368 20.25 16.45 -6.33
N VAL A 369 21.48 16.46 -5.80
CA VAL A 369 21.79 15.77 -4.54
C VAL A 369 21.01 16.39 -3.37
N ASP A 370 21.00 17.71 -3.25
CA ASP A 370 20.27 18.41 -2.19
C ASP A 370 18.77 18.11 -2.28
N ARG A 371 18.21 18.06 -3.49
CA ARG A 371 16.80 17.69 -3.75
C ARG A 371 16.49 16.26 -3.32
N THR A 372 17.32 15.29 -3.71
CA THR A 372 17.10 13.88 -3.36
C THR A 372 17.30 13.61 -1.87
N GLU A 373 18.23 14.32 -1.20
CA GLU A 373 18.39 14.27 0.24
C GLU A 373 17.16 14.82 0.99
N ALA A 374 16.59 15.91 0.50
CA ALA A 374 15.35 16.46 1.05
C ALA A 374 14.16 15.48 0.87
N VAL A 375 14.04 14.82 -0.31
CA VAL A 375 13.05 13.77 -0.55
C VAL A 375 13.24 12.56 0.37
N ARG A 376 14.47 12.12 0.57
CA ARG A 376 14.80 11.04 1.53
C ARG A 376 14.32 11.42 2.95
N THR A 377 14.63 12.64 3.38
CA THR A 377 14.22 13.14 4.71
C THR A 377 12.70 13.24 4.83
N GLN A 378 12.01 13.68 3.77
CA GLN A 378 10.55 13.64 3.70
C GLN A 378 10.01 12.22 3.91
N ARG A 379 10.57 11.21 3.21
CA ARG A 379 10.17 9.79 3.35
C ARG A 379 10.43 9.24 4.76
N LEU A 380 11.48 9.71 5.43
CA LEU A 380 11.76 9.35 6.82
C LEU A 380 10.63 9.82 7.76
N PHE A 381 10.17 11.06 7.60
CA PHE A 381 9.07 11.58 8.42
C PHE A 381 7.73 10.93 8.08
N GLU A 382 7.46 10.63 6.79
CA GLU A 382 6.28 9.86 6.37
C GLU A 382 6.26 8.45 7.01
N TYR A 383 7.40 7.77 7.04
CA TYR A 383 7.56 6.49 7.74
C TYR A 383 7.27 6.61 9.24
N GLY A 384 7.83 7.63 9.90
CA GLY A 384 7.56 7.92 11.31
C GLY A 384 6.08 8.18 11.59
N GLN A 385 5.41 8.97 10.74
CA GLN A 385 3.98 9.23 10.86
C GLN A 385 3.14 7.96 10.69
N THR A 386 3.50 7.09 9.76
CA THR A 386 2.81 5.81 9.56
C THR A 386 2.91 4.91 10.80
N ILE A 387 4.07 4.87 11.45
CA ILE A 387 4.26 4.12 12.71
C ILE A 387 3.35 4.70 13.82
N LEU A 388 3.33 6.02 14.00
CA LEU A 388 2.48 6.66 15.02
C LEU A 388 1.00 6.38 14.77
N THR A 389 0.56 6.45 13.52
CA THR A 389 -0.82 6.15 13.14
C THR A 389 -1.16 4.67 13.43
N ALA A 390 -0.21 3.75 13.17
CA ALA A 390 -0.39 2.33 13.48
C ALA A 390 -0.59 2.08 14.98
N PHE A 391 0.19 2.75 15.84
CA PHE A 391 0.01 2.64 17.30
C PHE A 391 -1.31 3.26 17.76
N GLN A 392 -1.65 4.44 17.22
CA GLN A 392 -2.91 5.11 17.51
C GLN A 392 -4.13 4.22 17.16
N GLU A 393 -4.13 3.57 16.00
CA GLU A 393 -5.24 2.69 15.59
C GLU A 393 -5.48 1.55 16.59
N VAL A 394 -4.42 0.96 17.15
CA VAL A 394 -4.54 -0.10 18.16
C VAL A 394 -5.06 0.46 19.49
N GLU A 395 -4.43 1.52 20.00
CA GLU A 395 -4.83 2.13 21.28
C GLU A 395 -6.27 2.66 21.23
N ASP A 396 -6.64 3.36 20.17
CA ASP A 396 -8.01 3.85 19.98
C ASP A 396 -9.03 2.70 19.97
N ALA A 397 -8.71 1.57 19.30
CA ALA A 397 -9.60 0.42 19.26
C ALA A 397 -9.76 -0.24 20.63
N LEU A 398 -8.67 -0.37 21.41
CA LEU A 398 -8.69 -0.93 22.76
C LEU A 398 -9.55 -0.07 23.72
N ILE A 399 -9.35 1.26 23.69
CA ILE A 399 -10.10 2.19 24.55
C ILE A 399 -11.59 2.18 24.16
N ARG A 400 -11.91 2.27 22.86
CA ARG A 400 -13.31 2.24 22.40
C ARG A 400 -14.00 0.96 22.83
N GLU A 401 -13.37 -0.19 22.66
CA GLU A 401 -13.95 -1.46 23.07
C GLU A 401 -14.25 -1.51 24.58
N GLN A 402 -13.30 -1.06 25.41
CA GLN A 402 -13.50 -1.02 26.86
C GLN A 402 -14.68 -0.14 27.25
N GLN A 403 -14.77 1.05 26.69
CA GLN A 403 -15.88 1.97 26.98
C GLN A 403 -17.20 1.46 26.42
N GLN A 404 -17.18 0.82 25.25
CA GLN A 404 -18.39 0.24 24.65
C GLN A 404 -18.98 -0.90 25.49
N ARG A 405 -18.14 -1.75 26.10
CA ARG A 405 -18.59 -2.77 27.05
C ARG A 405 -19.28 -2.16 28.27
N THR A 406 -18.71 -1.08 28.82
CA THR A 406 -19.30 -0.35 29.93
C THR A 406 -20.64 0.26 29.54
N GLN A 407 -20.74 0.85 28.34
CA GLN A 407 -21.99 1.40 27.81
C GLN A 407 -23.09 0.34 27.66
N ILE A 408 -22.74 -0.84 27.12
CA ILE A 408 -23.69 -1.96 27.00
C ILE A 408 -24.22 -2.40 28.36
N GLN A 409 -23.35 -2.53 29.37
CA GLN A 409 -23.77 -2.88 30.74
C GLN A 409 -24.75 -1.85 31.32
N GLN A 410 -24.50 -0.55 31.08
CA GLN A 410 -25.42 0.51 31.54
C GLN A 410 -26.74 0.51 30.76
N LEU A 411 -26.72 0.19 29.46
CA LEU A 411 -27.93 0.04 28.65
C LEU A 411 -28.76 -1.18 29.09
N ASP A 412 -28.12 -2.29 29.46
CA ASP A 412 -28.81 -3.47 30.01
C ASP A 412 -29.58 -3.12 31.28
N GLU A 413 -28.94 -2.39 32.21
CA GLU A 413 -29.60 -1.94 33.43
C GLU A 413 -30.76 -0.96 33.13
N GLN A 414 -30.59 -0.02 32.19
CA GLN A 414 -31.65 0.89 31.76
C GLN A 414 -32.82 0.13 31.15
N VAL A 415 -32.58 -0.87 30.29
CA VAL A 415 -33.63 -1.71 29.70
C VAL A 415 -34.42 -2.43 30.78
N ASP A 416 -33.76 -2.97 31.80
CA ASP A 416 -34.40 -3.71 32.88
C ASP A 416 -35.22 -2.79 33.79
N LEU A 417 -34.68 -1.63 34.15
CA LEU A 417 -35.42 -0.60 34.94
C LEU A 417 -36.64 -0.04 34.17
N ALA A 418 -36.48 0.28 32.90
CA ALA A 418 -37.55 0.75 32.04
C ALA A 418 -38.67 -0.31 31.89
N ARG A 419 -38.27 -1.60 31.74
CA ARG A 419 -39.23 -2.71 31.68
C ARG A 419 -40.05 -2.83 32.98
N GLN A 420 -39.35 -2.74 34.13
CA GLN A 420 -40.04 -2.75 35.45
C GLN A 420 -40.99 -1.56 35.61
N ALA A 421 -40.56 -0.37 35.24
CA ALA A 421 -41.40 0.84 35.26
C ALA A 421 -42.63 0.67 34.36
N TYR A 422 -42.48 0.21 33.13
CA TYR A 422 -43.58 -0.07 32.21
C TYR A 422 -44.58 -1.08 32.82
N GLN A 423 -44.08 -2.18 33.40
CA GLN A 423 -44.96 -3.19 34.03
C GLN A 423 -45.76 -2.61 35.19
N GLN A 424 -45.14 -1.81 36.07
CA GLN A 424 -45.81 -1.18 37.19
C GLN A 424 -46.86 -0.16 36.72
N LEU A 425 -46.50 0.72 35.80
CA LEU A 425 -47.42 1.71 35.24
C LEU A 425 -48.60 1.06 34.53
N ARG A 426 -48.35 -0.05 33.82
CA ARG A 426 -49.44 -0.83 33.21
C ARG A 426 -50.44 -1.36 34.23
N VAL A 427 -49.95 -1.91 35.37
CA VAL A 427 -50.83 -2.39 36.46
C VAL A 427 -51.58 -1.23 37.11
N GLN A 428 -50.93 -0.10 37.37
CA GLN A 428 -51.58 1.10 37.94
C GLN A 428 -52.64 1.66 37.01
N TYR A 429 -52.38 1.68 35.70
CA TYR A 429 -53.38 2.11 34.71
C TYR A 429 -54.60 1.19 34.69
N LEU A 430 -54.40 -0.12 34.75
CA LEU A 430 -55.50 -1.08 34.81
C LEU A 430 -56.36 -0.91 36.08
N ASN A 431 -55.75 -0.43 37.18
CA ASN A 431 -56.43 -0.12 38.46
C ASN A 431 -56.98 1.33 38.50
N GLY A 432 -56.83 2.13 37.43
CA GLY A 432 -57.34 3.50 37.35
C GLY A 432 -56.54 4.54 38.16
N THR A 433 -55.30 4.22 38.61
CA THR A 433 -54.48 5.11 39.46
C THR A 433 -53.47 5.95 38.73
N THR A 434 -53.23 5.71 37.41
CA THR A 434 -52.34 6.52 36.55
C THR A 434 -52.98 6.74 35.17
N ALA A 435 -52.47 7.73 34.42
CA ALA A 435 -52.91 8.05 33.07
C ALA A 435 -52.29 7.10 32.02
N TYR A 436 -53.00 6.88 30.91
CA TYR A 436 -52.48 6.07 29.81
C TYR A 436 -51.20 6.68 29.23
N LEU A 437 -51.01 7.99 29.24
CA LEU A 437 -49.82 8.67 28.77
C LEU A 437 -48.55 8.17 29.46
N ASP A 438 -48.62 7.88 30.77
CA ASP A 438 -47.47 7.38 31.53
C ASP A 438 -47.05 5.96 31.05
N VAL A 439 -48.06 5.11 30.76
CA VAL A 439 -47.84 3.76 30.23
C VAL A 439 -47.25 3.81 28.81
N LEU A 440 -47.78 4.71 27.97
CA LEU A 440 -47.33 4.91 26.59
C LEU A 440 -45.87 5.38 26.55
N THR A 441 -45.53 6.37 27.38
CA THR A 441 -44.13 6.87 27.48
C THR A 441 -43.17 5.81 27.93
N ALA A 442 -43.53 5.02 28.95
CA ALA A 442 -42.72 3.94 29.44
C ALA A 442 -42.55 2.78 28.42
N LEU A 443 -43.60 2.50 27.62
CA LEU A 443 -43.51 1.52 26.53
C LEU A 443 -42.55 1.98 25.42
N ASP A 444 -42.68 3.23 25.00
CA ASP A 444 -41.80 3.81 23.97
C ASP A 444 -40.32 3.80 24.44
N GLU A 445 -40.07 4.17 25.70
CA GLU A 445 -38.74 4.14 26.32
C GLU A 445 -38.12 2.72 26.28
N VAL A 446 -38.86 1.69 26.69
CA VAL A 446 -38.41 0.29 26.62
C VAL A 446 -38.08 -0.10 25.18
N GLN A 447 -38.92 0.31 24.23
CA GLN A 447 -38.72 -0.01 22.81
C GLN A 447 -37.48 0.68 22.25
N GLN A 448 -37.25 1.95 22.58
CA GLN A 448 -36.09 2.72 22.17
C GLN A 448 -34.79 2.15 22.76
N LEU A 449 -34.74 1.92 24.07
CA LEU A 449 -33.58 1.37 24.75
C LEU A 449 -33.16 0.00 24.19
N ARG A 450 -34.11 -0.85 23.78
CA ARG A 450 -33.78 -2.13 23.12
C ARG A 450 -33.13 -1.93 21.76
N ARG A 451 -33.56 -0.95 20.97
CA ARG A 451 -32.96 -0.59 19.68
C ARG A 451 -31.54 -0.05 19.88
N ASP A 452 -31.37 0.83 20.88
CA ASP A 452 -30.08 1.45 21.20
C ASP A 452 -29.08 0.39 21.69
N ARG A 453 -29.54 -0.57 22.52
CA ARG A 453 -28.73 -1.69 22.97
C ARG A 453 -28.21 -2.54 21.81
N LEU A 454 -29.04 -2.86 20.83
CA LEU A 454 -28.65 -3.63 19.66
C LEU A 454 -27.64 -2.86 18.80
N SER A 455 -27.78 -1.55 18.67
CA SER A 455 -26.81 -0.68 17.98
C SER A 455 -25.48 -0.59 18.74
N ALA A 456 -25.54 -0.58 20.08
CA ALA A 456 -24.33 -0.60 20.91
C ALA A 456 -23.58 -1.94 20.79
N GLU A 457 -24.27 -3.06 20.69
CA GLU A 457 -23.68 -4.38 20.42
C GLU A 457 -22.97 -4.42 19.05
N LEU A 458 -23.58 -3.86 18.01
CA LEU A 458 -22.92 -3.73 16.72
C LEU A 458 -21.63 -2.92 16.85
N THR A 459 -21.67 -1.79 17.56
CA THR A 459 -20.47 -0.95 17.75
C THR A 459 -19.34 -1.74 18.39
N LEU A 460 -19.61 -2.58 19.40
CA LEU A 460 -18.63 -3.46 20.00
C LEU A 460 -18.01 -4.45 18.99
N VAL A 461 -18.83 -5.03 18.11
CA VAL A 461 -18.35 -5.90 17.02
C VAL A 461 -17.46 -5.13 16.07
N LEU A 462 -17.84 -3.90 15.69
CA LEU A 462 -17.08 -3.06 14.77
C LEU A 462 -15.73 -2.62 15.36
N ASP A 463 -15.68 -2.29 16.65
CA ASP A 463 -14.43 -1.97 17.36
C ASP A 463 -13.49 -3.19 17.40
N ARG A 464 -14.05 -4.40 17.62
CA ARG A 464 -13.28 -5.64 17.55
C ARG A 464 -12.73 -5.91 16.15
N ILE A 465 -13.51 -5.68 15.09
CA ILE A 465 -13.05 -5.77 13.70
C ILE A 465 -11.91 -4.78 13.44
N ALA A 466 -12.05 -3.53 13.94
CA ALA A 466 -11.01 -2.52 13.80
C ALA A 466 -9.71 -2.93 14.51
N LEU A 467 -9.80 -3.51 15.71
CA LEU A 467 -8.64 -4.01 16.45
C LEU A 467 -7.94 -5.16 15.71
N TYR A 468 -8.69 -6.18 15.24
CA TYR A 468 -8.10 -7.27 14.47
C TYR A 468 -7.42 -6.76 13.19
N ARG A 469 -8.06 -5.84 12.46
CA ARG A 469 -7.45 -5.20 11.29
C ARG A 469 -6.17 -4.45 11.63
N ALA A 470 -6.14 -3.71 12.75
CA ALA A 470 -4.98 -2.94 13.17
C ALA A 470 -3.79 -3.81 13.58
N LEU A 471 -4.06 -5.01 14.13
CA LEU A 471 -3.06 -5.98 14.57
C LEU A 471 -2.66 -6.98 13.47
N ALA A 472 -3.51 -7.17 12.45
CA ALA A 472 -3.27 -8.16 11.41
C ALA A 472 -2.03 -7.82 10.56
N GLY A 473 -1.29 -8.86 10.23
CA GLY A 473 -0.23 -8.81 9.23
C GLY A 473 -0.77 -8.99 7.80
N SER A 474 0.13 -9.19 6.86
CA SER A 474 -0.23 -9.60 5.51
C SER A 474 -0.72 -11.05 5.48
N PHE A 475 -1.65 -11.35 4.57
CA PHE A 475 -2.04 -12.71 4.23
C PHE A 475 -1.92 -12.91 2.71
N GLU A 476 -1.59 -14.14 2.31
CA GLU A 476 -1.51 -14.46 0.89
C GLU A 476 -2.89 -14.57 0.26
N THR A 477 -3.09 -13.82 -0.82
CA THR A 477 -4.27 -13.94 -1.69
C THR A 477 -4.06 -15.02 -2.73
N ASP A 478 -5.14 -15.53 -3.34
CA ASP A 478 -5.05 -16.56 -4.40
C ASP A 478 -4.18 -16.08 -5.58
N ARG A 479 -4.23 -14.79 -5.92
CA ARG A 479 -3.39 -14.19 -6.97
C ARG A 479 -1.90 -14.18 -6.66
N GLU A 480 -1.53 -14.07 -5.40
CA GLU A 480 -0.12 -14.15 -4.99
C GLU A 480 0.40 -15.59 -5.01
N ARG A 481 -0.49 -16.58 -4.88
CA ARG A 481 -0.12 -18.02 -4.96
C ARG A 481 0.02 -18.52 -6.39
N GLU A 482 -0.66 -17.88 -7.35
CA GLU A 482 -0.66 -18.25 -8.76
C GLU A 482 0.52 -17.65 -9.54
N ASN A 483 1.28 -16.70 -8.97
CA ASN A 483 2.43 -15.99 -9.56
C ASN A 483 3.74 -16.36 -8.85
#